data_06465728d24088f9019b5e7a2afe6336
#
_entry.id   06465728d24088f9019b5e7a2afe6336
#
_cell.length_a   1.000
_cell.length_b   1.000
_cell.length_c   1.000
_cell.angle_alpha   90.00
_cell.angle_beta   90.00
_cell.angle_gamma   90.00
#
_symmetry.space_group_name_H-M   'P 1'
#
loop_
_entity.id
_entity.type
_entity.pdbx_description
1 polymer ?
#
loop_
_entity_poly.entity_id
_entity_poly.type
_entity_poly.pdbx_seq_one_letter_code
_entity_poly.pdbx_strand_id
1 'polypeptide(L)'
;MLRTHWGDGGQREAGVVEDRSQEQRKHIFAINGAPEFLNVIRDLFQDEGYNVTTTNFVPNSFEQIAALAPDALIVDIVVGQRAGWELLEQINAEAATSDIPVLIVSTDPRLLEKAQEHSERYGKNRCLIKPFGLDEILTHIREMIGEA
;
A
#
# COMPACT_ATOMS: atom_id res chain seq x y z
N MET A 1 19.28 15.27 -16.43
CA MET A 1 19.19 14.46 -17.08
C MET A 1 18.94 14.09 -17.45
N LEU A 2 19.06 14.20 -17.27
CA LEU A 2 18.77 13.32 -17.95
C LEU A 2 18.49 13.12 -18.26
N ARG A 3 18.64 13.39 -18.16
CA ARG A 3 18.35 12.81 -18.88
C ARG A 3 18.28 12.63 -19.50
N THR A 4 18.42 13.07 -19.48
CA THR A 4 18.33 12.44 -20.50
C THR A 4 18.25 12.48 -21.07
N HIS A 5 18.63 12.92 -21.06
CA HIS A 5 18.49 12.45 -22.21
C HIS A 5 18.26 12.48 -22.74
N TRP A 6 18.61 12.93 -22.44
CA TRP A 6 18.27 12.52 -23.48
C TRP A 6 18.02 12.97 -23.74
N GLY A 7 17.73 13.44 -23.60
CA GLY A 7 17.59 13.15 -24.32
C GLY A 7 17.13 13.79 -24.45
N ASP A 8 17.35 14.28 -24.30
CA ASP A 8 16.73 14.20 -24.98
C ASP A 8 16.27 14.38 -25.30
N GLY A 9 16.15 14.85 -24.95
CA GLY A 9 15.81 14.33 -25.55
C GLY A 9 15.22 14.60 -25.79
N GLY A 10 14.93 14.94 -25.79
CA GLY A 10 14.48 14.43 -26.27
C GLY A 10 13.79 14.62 -26.29
N GLN A 11 13.53 14.65 -26.47
CA GLN A 11 12.87 14.34 -26.79
C GLN A 11 12.02 14.03 -26.76
N ARG A 12 11.53 13.76 -26.22
CA ARG A 12 10.75 13.27 -26.53
C ARG A 12 9.71 13.68 -27.05
N GLU A 13 9.22 13.64 -27.16
CA GLU A 13 8.36 13.92 -27.78
C GLU A 13 7.42 13.67 -28.19
N ALA A 14 7.61 13.89 -28.27
CA ALA A 14 6.52 13.58 -28.83
C ALA A 14 5.58 12.60 -28.47
N GLY A 15 4.59 12.35 -29.10
CA GLY A 15 3.68 11.29 -28.89
C GLY A 15 3.89 10.57 -27.64
N VAL A 16 4.09 11.22 -26.76
CA VAL A 16 4.63 10.69 -25.61
C VAL A 16 3.63 9.98 -24.84
N VAL A 17 3.84 8.76 -24.75
CA VAL A 17 3.15 8.00 -23.77
C VAL A 17 3.53 8.58 -22.45
N GLU A 18 2.54 8.84 -21.70
CA GLU A 18 2.70 9.29 -20.36
C GLU A 18 3.29 8.21 -19.51
N ASP A 19 4.56 7.97 -19.68
CA ASP A 19 5.25 7.03 -18.83
C ASP A 19 5.82 7.82 -17.67
N ARG A 20 5.10 7.85 -16.58
CA ARG A 20 5.57 8.53 -15.39
C ARG A 20 6.86 7.91 -14.92
N SER A 21 7.79 8.73 -14.50
CA SER A 21 8.99 8.21 -13.87
C SER A 21 8.58 7.43 -12.63
N GLN A 22 9.46 6.55 -12.17
CA GLN A 22 9.20 5.74 -11.00
C GLN A 22 8.86 6.61 -9.78
N GLU A 23 9.49 7.77 -9.68
CA GLU A 23 9.25 8.69 -8.57
C GLU A 23 7.86 9.29 -8.59
N GLN A 24 7.24 9.37 -9.77
CA GLN A 24 5.92 9.97 -9.92
C GLN A 24 4.78 8.97 -9.76
N ARG A 25 5.10 7.67 -9.76
CA ARG A 25 4.09 6.64 -9.58
C ARG A 25 3.71 6.54 -8.12
N LYS A 26 2.46 6.22 -7.89
CA LYS A 26 1.98 6.03 -6.53
C LYS A 26 2.60 4.79 -5.92
N HIS A 27 2.87 4.84 -4.65
CA HIS A 27 3.62 3.82 -3.93
C HIS A 27 2.72 3.11 -2.92
N ILE A 28 2.71 1.79 -2.99
CA ILE A 28 1.98 0.93 -2.07
C ILE A 28 2.98 0.18 -1.21
N PHE A 29 2.77 0.16 0.09
CA PHE A 29 3.59 -0.59 1.02
C PHE A 29 2.72 -1.71 1.61
N ALA A 30 3.09 -2.96 1.36
CA ALA A 30 2.30 -4.12 1.79
C ALA A 30 3.03 -4.90 2.87
N ILE A 31 2.32 -5.22 3.94
CA ILE A 31 2.86 -5.92 5.10
C ILE A 31 2.04 -7.19 5.33
N ASN A 32 2.71 -8.35 5.27
CA ASN A 32 2.05 -9.63 5.47
C ASN A 32 3.10 -10.68 5.85
N GLY A 33 2.74 -11.62 6.72
CA GLY A 33 3.65 -12.67 7.14
C GLY A 33 3.88 -13.77 6.11
N ALA A 34 3.10 -13.81 5.03
CA ALA A 34 3.17 -14.88 4.02
C ALA A 34 3.89 -14.36 2.76
N PRO A 35 5.10 -14.87 2.48
CA PRO A 35 5.86 -14.38 1.31
C PRO A 35 5.13 -14.58 -0.03
N GLU A 36 4.39 -15.69 -0.17
CA GLU A 36 3.65 -15.96 -1.40
C GLU A 36 2.61 -14.88 -1.66
N PHE A 37 1.91 -14.47 -0.62
CA PHE A 37 0.92 -13.40 -0.74
C PHE A 37 1.58 -12.09 -1.15
N LEU A 38 2.70 -11.76 -0.54
CA LEU A 38 3.43 -10.54 -0.86
C LEU A 38 3.90 -10.53 -2.31
N ASN A 39 4.35 -11.68 -2.83
CA ASN A 39 4.76 -11.77 -4.23
C ASN A 39 3.60 -11.52 -5.18
N VAL A 40 2.43 -12.10 -4.87
CA VAL A 40 1.22 -11.89 -5.68
C VAL A 40 0.81 -10.42 -5.68
N ILE A 41 0.83 -9.79 -4.51
CA ILE A 41 0.47 -8.38 -4.39
C ILE A 41 1.45 -7.50 -5.17
N ARG A 42 2.73 -7.79 -5.03
CA ARG A 42 3.74 -7.02 -5.76
C ARG A 42 3.52 -7.11 -7.26
N ASP A 43 3.36 -8.34 -7.77
CA ASP A 43 3.18 -8.54 -9.20
C ASP A 43 1.92 -7.85 -9.71
N LEU A 44 0.81 -8.00 -8.97
CA LEU A 44 -0.45 -7.38 -9.37
C LEU A 44 -0.31 -5.87 -9.52
N PHE A 45 0.20 -5.21 -8.49
CA PHE A 45 0.22 -3.75 -8.50
C PHE A 45 1.33 -3.19 -9.38
N GLN A 46 2.47 -3.88 -9.49
CA GLN A 46 3.51 -3.44 -10.43
C GLN A 46 3.01 -3.54 -11.87
N ASP A 47 2.25 -4.58 -12.20
CA ASP A 47 1.67 -4.70 -13.53
C ASP A 47 0.70 -3.57 -13.83
N GLU A 48 0.08 -3.00 -12.80
CA GLU A 48 -0.84 -1.87 -12.97
C GLU A 48 -0.14 -0.51 -12.87
N GLY A 49 1.18 -0.52 -12.74
CA GLY A 49 1.97 0.71 -12.77
C GLY A 49 2.32 1.33 -11.43
N TYR A 50 1.94 0.69 -10.32
CA TYR A 50 2.29 1.22 -9.00
C TYR A 50 3.72 0.78 -8.61
N ASN A 51 4.35 1.60 -7.78
CA ASN A 51 5.55 1.17 -7.07
C ASN A 51 5.11 0.39 -5.84
N VAL A 52 5.80 -0.70 -5.54
CA VAL A 52 5.40 -1.56 -4.43
C VAL A 52 6.61 -1.94 -3.58
N THR A 53 6.48 -1.78 -2.28
CA THR A 53 7.44 -2.28 -1.30
C THR A 53 6.71 -3.28 -0.41
N THR A 54 7.35 -4.40 -0.10
CA THR A 54 6.75 -5.45 0.73
C THR A 54 7.66 -5.77 1.91
N THR A 55 7.05 -6.15 3.04
CA THR A 55 7.79 -6.58 4.21
C THR A 55 6.95 -7.53 5.06
N ASN A 56 7.59 -8.27 5.97
CA ASN A 56 6.93 -9.25 6.82
C ASN A 56 7.05 -8.89 8.30
N PHE A 57 6.49 -7.76 8.71
CA PHE A 57 6.45 -7.33 10.11
C PHE A 57 7.82 -7.33 10.79
N VAL A 58 8.85 -6.86 10.07
CA VAL A 58 10.17 -6.71 10.68
C VAL A 58 10.14 -5.55 11.70
N PRO A 59 11.05 -5.55 12.68
CA PRO A 59 10.98 -4.58 13.79
C PRO A 59 10.95 -3.11 13.38
N ASN A 60 11.55 -2.76 12.25
CA ASN A 60 11.61 -1.36 11.83
C ASN A 60 10.60 -1.02 10.73
N SER A 61 9.49 -1.77 10.63
CA SER A 61 8.48 -1.50 9.59
C SER A 61 7.92 -0.08 9.68
N PHE A 62 7.65 0.40 10.87
CA PHE A 62 7.11 1.74 11.03
C PHE A 62 8.08 2.80 10.49
N GLU A 63 9.36 2.67 10.83
CA GLU A 63 10.37 3.62 10.36
C GLU A 63 10.50 3.61 8.85
N GLN A 64 10.41 2.42 8.24
CA GLN A 64 10.42 2.30 6.79
C GLN A 64 9.23 3.02 6.17
N ILE A 65 8.05 2.83 6.74
CA ILE A 65 6.83 3.48 6.24
C ILE A 65 6.95 4.99 6.34
N ALA A 66 7.42 5.49 7.48
CA ALA A 66 7.57 6.92 7.67
C ALA A 66 8.58 7.51 6.69
N ALA A 67 9.68 6.79 6.44
CA ALA A 67 10.73 7.26 5.52
C ALA A 67 10.28 7.24 4.07
N LEU A 68 9.53 6.20 3.66
CA LEU A 68 9.08 6.06 2.28
C LEU A 68 7.84 6.89 1.97
N ALA A 69 7.06 7.22 2.99
CA ALA A 69 5.81 7.98 2.84
C ALA A 69 4.95 7.43 1.70
N PRO A 70 4.55 6.15 1.75
CA PRO A 70 3.77 5.57 0.65
C PRO A 70 2.38 6.20 0.56
N ASP A 71 1.75 6.05 -0.59
CA ASP A 71 0.40 6.58 -0.80
C ASP A 71 -0.66 5.71 -0.15
N ALA A 72 -0.40 4.42 0.03
CA ALA A 72 -1.32 3.51 0.70
C ALA A 72 -0.56 2.38 1.36
N LEU A 73 -1.18 1.80 2.39
CA LEU A 73 -0.68 0.62 3.07
C LEU A 73 -1.66 -0.53 2.89
N ILE A 74 -1.14 -1.74 2.81
CA ILE A 74 -1.94 -2.96 2.92
C ILE A 74 -1.38 -3.71 4.13
N VAL A 75 -2.21 -3.90 5.16
CA VAL A 75 -1.78 -4.51 6.41
C VAL A 75 -2.64 -5.72 6.73
N ASP A 76 -2.00 -6.86 6.94
CA ASP A 76 -2.68 -8.09 7.33
C ASP A 76 -2.72 -8.19 8.85
N ILE A 77 -3.92 -8.40 9.39
CA ILE A 77 -4.10 -8.59 10.84
C ILE A 77 -4.43 -10.06 11.07
N VAL A 78 -3.65 -10.70 11.94
CA VAL A 78 -3.75 -12.13 12.19
C VAL A 78 -4.15 -12.40 13.63
N VAL A 79 -5.08 -13.35 13.82
CA VAL A 79 -5.53 -13.77 15.16
C VAL A 79 -4.33 -14.24 15.98
N GLY A 80 -4.26 -13.76 17.21
CA GLY A 80 -3.20 -14.17 18.13
C GLY A 80 -1.87 -13.48 17.90
N GLN A 81 -1.78 -12.62 16.91
CA GLN A 81 -0.57 -11.84 16.64
C GLN A 81 -0.87 -10.36 16.79
N ARG A 82 -0.08 -9.69 17.59
CA ARG A 82 -0.33 -8.28 17.89
C ARG A 82 0.39 -7.33 16.95
N ALA A 83 1.37 -7.82 16.21
CA ALA A 83 2.26 -6.96 15.43
C ALA A 83 1.52 -6.07 14.41
N GLY A 84 0.60 -6.66 13.67
CA GLY A 84 -0.17 -5.90 12.68
C GLY A 84 -1.06 -4.85 13.32
N TRP A 85 -1.71 -5.23 14.42
CA TRP A 85 -2.59 -4.31 15.13
C TRP A 85 -1.81 -3.15 15.76
N GLU A 86 -0.68 -3.47 16.38
CA GLU A 86 0.18 -2.44 16.98
C GLU A 86 0.72 -1.48 15.94
N LEU A 87 1.12 -2.02 14.80
CA LEU A 87 1.58 -1.19 13.70
C LEU A 87 0.47 -0.24 13.22
N LEU A 88 -0.74 -0.76 13.07
CA LEU A 88 -1.88 0.04 12.66
C LEU A 88 -2.14 1.19 13.65
N GLU A 89 -2.10 0.88 14.95
CA GLU A 89 -2.29 1.90 15.97
C GLU A 89 -1.19 2.96 15.89
N GLN A 90 0.05 2.55 15.70
CA GLN A 90 1.16 3.48 15.60
C GLN A 90 1.05 4.38 14.38
N ILE A 91 0.67 3.81 13.23
CA ILE A 91 0.48 4.58 12.01
C ILE A 91 -0.59 5.64 12.19
N ASN A 92 -1.69 5.30 12.85
CA ASN A 92 -2.78 6.24 13.07
C ASN A 92 -2.45 7.30 14.11
N ALA A 93 -1.55 7.00 15.02
CA ALA A 93 -1.20 7.92 16.11
C ALA A 93 -0.13 8.94 15.75
N GLU A 94 0.73 8.63 14.78
CA GLU A 94 1.87 9.50 14.44
C GLU A 94 1.52 10.44 13.31
N ALA A 95 1.88 11.71 13.48
CA ALA A 95 1.56 12.74 12.49
C ALA A 95 2.17 12.43 11.12
N ALA A 96 3.36 11.83 11.09
CA ALA A 96 4.05 11.52 9.84
C ALA A 96 3.31 10.50 8.98
N THR A 97 2.45 9.67 9.58
CA THR A 97 1.81 8.55 8.88
C THR A 97 0.29 8.56 8.98
N SER A 98 -0.29 9.41 9.82
CA SER A 98 -1.72 9.35 10.12
C SER A 98 -2.63 9.62 8.92
N ASP A 99 -2.11 10.28 7.89
CA ASP A 99 -2.91 10.57 6.69
C ASP A 99 -2.82 9.47 5.62
N ILE A 100 -1.98 8.47 5.82
CA ILE A 100 -1.82 7.39 4.85
C ILE A 100 -3.02 6.45 4.97
N PRO A 101 -3.79 6.25 3.89
CA PRO A 101 -4.92 5.31 3.94
C PRO A 101 -4.43 3.88 4.01
N VAL A 102 -5.13 3.05 4.78
CA VAL A 102 -4.75 1.66 5.03
C VAL A 102 -5.86 0.73 4.57
N LEU A 103 -5.50 -0.27 3.79
CA LEU A 103 -6.40 -1.38 3.49
C LEU A 103 -6.04 -2.52 4.44
N ILE A 104 -6.96 -2.82 5.35
CA ILE A 104 -6.75 -3.81 6.40
C ILE A 104 -7.36 -5.12 5.94
N VAL A 105 -6.55 -6.18 5.89
CA VAL A 105 -7.02 -7.49 5.44
C VAL A 105 -6.88 -8.49 6.57
N SER A 106 -7.78 -9.49 6.62
CA SER A 106 -7.74 -10.55 7.61
C SER A 106 -8.64 -11.70 7.20
N THR A 107 -8.35 -12.90 7.74
CA THR A 107 -9.25 -14.03 7.59
C THR A 107 -10.33 -14.05 8.68
N ASP A 108 -10.19 -13.23 9.73
CA ASP A 108 -11.11 -13.24 10.86
C ASP A 108 -12.10 -12.07 10.78
N PRO A 109 -13.40 -12.36 10.58
CA PRO A 109 -14.40 -11.28 10.51
C PRO A 109 -14.47 -10.43 11.76
N ARG A 110 -14.18 -10.99 12.92
CA ARG A 110 -14.26 -10.24 14.18
C ARG A 110 -13.14 -9.23 14.29
N LEU A 111 -11.94 -9.58 13.82
CA LEU A 111 -10.84 -8.62 13.79
C LEU A 111 -11.14 -7.48 12.81
N LEU A 112 -11.75 -7.81 11.66
CA LEU A 112 -12.12 -6.78 10.69
C LEU A 112 -13.20 -5.86 11.24
N GLU A 113 -14.17 -6.41 11.97
CA GLU A 113 -15.20 -5.61 12.59
C GLU A 113 -14.60 -4.62 13.58
N LYS A 114 -13.67 -5.09 14.41
CA LYS A 114 -12.95 -4.25 15.35
C LYS A 114 -12.11 -3.19 14.63
N ALA A 115 -11.45 -3.57 13.55
CA ALA A 115 -10.67 -2.64 12.76
C ALA A 115 -11.56 -1.60 12.08
N GLN A 116 -12.75 -1.99 11.66
CA GLN A 116 -13.70 -1.08 11.04
C GLN A 116 -14.15 -0.01 12.04
N GLU A 117 -14.45 -0.40 13.27
CA GLU A 117 -14.81 0.55 14.32
C GLU A 117 -13.66 1.55 14.55
N HIS A 118 -12.43 1.03 14.56
CA HIS A 118 -11.25 1.85 14.71
C HIS A 118 -11.10 2.80 13.52
N SER A 119 -11.37 2.30 12.32
CA SER A 119 -11.23 3.06 11.09
C SER A 119 -12.25 4.16 10.93
N GLU A 120 -13.44 3.99 11.50
CA GLU A 120 -14.47 5.03 11.45
C GLU A 120 -13.97 6.32 12.09
N ARG A 121 -13.10 6.20 13.08
CA ARG A 121 -12.50 7.36 13.72
C ARG A 121 -11.61 8.15 12.76
N TYR A 122 -10.96 7.46 11.81
CA TYR A 122 -10.00 8.08 10.91
C TYR A 122 -10.55 8.30 9.49
N GLY A 123 -11.62 7.59 9.13
CA GLY A 123 -12.38 7.88 7.90
C GLY A 123 -11.76 7.48 6.57
N LYS A 124 -10.51 7.05 6.55
CA LYS A 124 -9.80 6.78 5.29
C LYS A 124 -9.38 5.32 5.12
N ASN A 125 -9.56 4.51 6.16
CA ASN A 125 -9.14 3.11 6.13
C ASN A 125 -10.29 2.23 5.65
N ARG A 126 -9.94 1.11 5.02
CA ARG A 126 -10.90 0.12 4.52
C ARG A 126 -10.51 -1.26 4.99
N CYS A 127 -11.49 -2.16 5.04
CA CYS A 127 -11.28 -3.54 5.45
C CYS A 127 -11.70 -4.49 4.34
N LEU A 128 -10.96 -5.60 4.21
CA LEU A 128 -11.25 -6.60 3.20
C LEU A 128 -10.99 -7.98 3.78
N ILE A 129 -12.00 -8.87 3.72
CA ILE A 129 -11.87 -10.21 4.28
C ILE A 129 -11.22 -11.17 3.28
N LYS A 130 -10.33 -12.03 3.78
CA LYS A 130 -9.75 -13.12 2.99
C LYS A 130 -10.65 -14.33 3.03
N PRO A 131 -10.76 -15.12 1.97
CA PRO A 131 -10.12 -14.90 0.66
C PRO A 131 -10.86 -13.85 -0.15
N PHE A 132 -10.12 -13.16 -1.01
CA PHE A 132 -10.70 -12.16 -1.91
C PHE A 132 -10.08 -12.32 -3.29
N GLY A 133 -10.75 -11.77 -4.30
CA GLY A 133 -10.21 -11.77 -5.66
C GLY A 133 -9.19 -10.66 -5.85
N LEU A 134 -8.30 -10.87 -6.81
CA LEU A 134 -7.30 -9.85 -7.13
C LEU A 134 -7.97 -8.57 -7.65
N ASP A 135 -9.10 -8.72 -8.34
CA ASP A 135 -9.88 -7.56 -8.82
C ASP A 135 -10.40 -6.74 -7.64
N GLU A 136 -10.79 -7.40 -6.55
CA GLU A 136 -11.31 -6.70 -5.39
C GLU A 136 -10.25 -5.83 -4.74
N ILE A 137 -9.06 -6.38 -4.51
CA ILE A 137 -8.01 -5.61 -3.85
C ILE A 137 -7.54 -4.47 -4.73
N LEU A 138 -7.47 -4.69 -6.04
CA LEU A 138 -7.09 -3.64 -6.98
C LEU A 138 -8.13 -2.52 -6.98
N THR A 139 -9.41 -2.88 -6.98
CA THR A 139 -10.49 -1.89 -6.94
C THR A 139 -10.43 -1.04 -5.68
N HIS A 140 -10.22 -1.67 -4.52
CA HIS A 140 -10.10 -0.93 -3.28
C HIS A 140 -8.96 0.08 -3.32
N ILE A 141 -7.80 -0.33 -3.79
CA ILE A 141 -6.65 0.57 -3.86
C ILE A 141 -6.93 1.72 -4.83
N ARG A 142 -7.50 1.43 -6.01
CA ARG A 142 -7.83 2.48 -6.97
C ARG A 142 -8.81 3.49 -6.39
N GLU A 143 -9.78 3.03 -5.63
CA GLU A 143 -10.73 3.92 -5.00
C GLU A 143 -10.11 4.74 -3.87
N MET A 144 -9.12 4.18 -3.20
CA MET A 144 -8.45 4.87 -2.11
C MET A 144 -7.47 5.93 -2.58
N ILE A 145 -6.69 5.64 -3.61
CA ILE A 145 -5.59 6.53 -4.01
C ILE A 145 -5.57 6.86 -5.50
N GLY A 146 -6.46 6.28 -6.31
CA GLY A 146 -6.50 6.53 -7.74
C GLY A 146 -5.58 5.62 -8.52
N GLU A 147 -5.47 5.89 -9.83
CA GLU A 147 -4.59 5.13 -10.71
C GLU A 147 -3.14 5.44 -10.42
N ALA A 148 -2.27 4.51 -10.80
CA ALA A 148 -0.84 4.62 -10.55
C ALA A 148 -0.20 5.83 -11.23
#